data_272876bd3599573cb42dd83157824c20
#
_entry.id   272876bd3599573cb42dd83157824c20
#
_cell.length_a   1.000
_cell.length_b   1.000
_cell.length_c   1.000
_cell.angle_alpha   90.00
_cell.angle_beta   90.00
_cell.angle_gamma   90.00
#
_symmetry.space_group_name_H-M   'P 1'
#
loop_
_entity.id
_entity.type
_entity.pdbx_description
1 polymer ?
#
loop_
_entity_poly.entity_id
_entity_poly.type
_entity_poly.pdbx_seq_one_letter_code
_entity_poly.pdbx_strand_id
1 'polypeptide(L)'
;MINHTLVTLVNSVLGTGRKTARGNMAYNCPHCNHHKPKLEINFTENKEGHNPWHCWVCGKKGKSISLLFRQAGASSDKINEAKTLSKEVNYTSYTEKVDIATIKLPDEYISLNNVDNSDIMARHALAYLNNRHVSKYDILKYNI
;
A
#
# COMPACT_ATOMS: atom_id res chain seq x y z
N MET A 1 -9.46 23.73 6.94
CA MET A 1 -10.82 23.76 7.55
C MET A 1 -11.29 22.30 7.66
N ILE A 2 -12.18 21.96 8.61
CA ILE A 2 -12.70 20.56 8.70
C ILE A 2 -13.84 20.41 7.70
N ASN A 3 -13.83 19.34 6.91
CA ASN A 3 -14.91 19.01 5.98
C ASN A 3 -16.09 18.34 6.71
N HIS A 4 -17.04 19.13 7.16
CA HIS A 4 -18.18 18.65 7.94
C HIS A 4 -19.11 17.73 7.15
N THR A 5 -19.27 17.96 5.84
CA THR A 5 -20.07 17.09 4.98
C THR A 5 -19.49 15.68 4.91
N LEU A 6 -18.16 15.59 4.76
CA LEU A 6 -17.46 14.29 4.78
C LEU A 6 -17.56 13.61 6.15
N VAL A 7 -17.51 14.37 7.26
CA VAL A 7 -17.74 13.82 8.61
C VAL A 7 -19.14 13.19 8.72
N THR A 8 -20.16 13.89 8.22
CA THR A 8 -21.55 13.39 8.24
C THR A 8 -21.68 12.11 7.43
N LEU A 9 -21.07 12.07 6.24
CA LEU A 9 -21.06 10.87 5.40
C LEU A 9 -20.36 9.69 6.11
N VAL A 10 -19.20 9.93 6.73
CA VAL A 10 -18.49 8.88 7.48
C VAL A 10 -19.30 8.39 8.68
N ASN A 11 -19.97 9.30 9.39
CA ASN A 11 -20.87 8.92 10.48
C ASN A 11 -22.02 8.00 10.02
N SER A 12 -22.51 8.18 8.79
CA SER A 12 -23.56 7.31 8.22
C SER A 12 -23.10 5.89 7.90
N VAL A 13 -21.79 5.65 7.84
CA VAL A 13 -21.18 4.34 7.51
C VAL A 13 -20.57 3.68 8.74
N LEU A 14 -19.80 4.44 9.53
CA LEU A 14 -19.04 3.91 10.66
C LEU A 14 -19.71 4.16 12.03
N GLY A 15 -20.86 4.83 12.04
CA GLY A 15 -21.51 5.30 13.27
C GLY A 15 -20.92 6.63 13.76
N THR A 16 -21.45 7.16 14.87
CA THR A 16 -21.06 8.45 15.40
C THR A 16 -19.62 8.43 15.94
N GLY A 17 -18.75 9.27 15.36
CA GLY A 17 -17.38 9.42 15.80
C GLY A 17 -17.23 10.28 17.05
N ARG A 18 -16.10 10.13 17.76
CA ARG A 18 -15.72 10.95 18.93
C ARG A 18 -14.53 11.84 18.57
N LYS A 19 -14.62 13.12 18.91
CA LYS A 19 -13.51 14.06 18.72
C LYS A 19 -12.33 13.69 19.62
N THR A 20 -11.13 13.63 19.06
CA THR A 20 -9.88 13.41 19.80
C THR A 20 -9.24 14.74 20.22
N ALA A 21 -8.34 14.72 21.20
CA ALA A 21 -7.60 15.90 21.65
C ALA A 21 -6.76 16.55 20.51
N ARG A 22 -6.38 15.76 19.49
CA ARG A 22 -5.63 16.23 18.31
C ARG A 22 -6.51 16.81 17.20
N GLY A 23 -7.83 16.91 17.42
CA GLY A 23 -8.78 17.43 16.43
C GLY A 23 -9.24 16.40 15.39
N ASN A 24 -8.76 15.15 15.44
CA ASN A 24 -9.25 14.06 14.60
C ASN A 24 -10.58 13.52 15.13
N MET A 25 -11.23 12.66 14.35
CA MET A 25 -12.41 11.90 14.77
C MET A 25 -12.06 10.43 14.93
N ALA A 26 -12.46 9.83 16.05
CA ALA A 26 -12.24 8.41 16.34
C ALA A 26 -13.52 7.60 16.18
N TYR A 27 -13.41 6.45 15.50
CA TYR A 27 -14.49 5.53 15.16
C TYR A 27 -14.14 4.10 15.59
N ASN A 28 -15.15 3.23 15.60
CA ASN A 28 -14.91 1.80 15.70
C ASN A 28 -14.31 1.30 14.38
N CYS A 29 -13.28 0.48 14.49
CA CYS A 29 -12.58 -0.01 13.30
C CYS A 29 -13.36 -1.16 12.64
N PRO A 30 -13.73 -1.08 11.35
CA PRO A 30 -14.45 -2.15 10.68
C PRO A 30 -13.62 -3.41 10.44
N HIS A 31 -12.30 -3.32 10.63
CA HIS A 31 -11.40 -4.46 10.41
C HIS A 31 -11.20 -5.33 11.65
N CYS A 32 -10.99 -4.72 12.81
CA CYS A 32 -10.74 -5.46 14.03
C CYS A 32 -11.93 -5.47 14.99
N ASN A 33 -12.95 -4.71 14.67
CA ASN A 33 -14.20 -4.59 15.44
C ASN A 33 -13.97 -4.38 16.95
N HIS A 34 -12.91 -3.62 17.29
CA HIS A 34 -12.55 -3.36 18.69
C HIS A 34 -13.65 -2.53 19.37
N HIS A 35 -14.00 -2.89 20.60
CA HIS A 35 -15.10 -2.29 21.37
C HIS A 35 -14.93 -0.79 21.66
N LYS A 36 -13.70 -0.27 21.62
CA LYS A 36 -13.42 1.18 21.77
C LYS A 36 -13.10 1.81 20.41
N PRO A 37 -13.49 3.08 20.16
CA PRO A 37 -13.17 3.79 18.95
C PRO A 37 -11.66 4.08 18.87
N LYS A 38 -10.95 3.31 18.06
CA LYS A 38 -9.49 3.36 17.87
C LYS A 38 -9.06 3.63 16.43
N LEU A 39 -10.02 3.76 15.51
CA LEU A 39 -9.77 4.21 14.15
C LEU A 39 -9.85 5.73 14.13
N GLU A 40 -8.72 6.42 14.05
CA GLU A 40 -8.67 7.88 13.93
C GLU A 40 -8.65 8.29 12.46
N ILE A 41 -9.46 9.29 12.12
CA ILE A 41 -9.55 9.88 10.77
C ILE A 41 -9.32 11.38 10.88
N ASN A 42 -8.47 11.91 10.02
CA ASN A 42 -8.24 13.33 9.88
C ASN A 42 -9.13 13.90 8.76
N PHE A 43 -10.00 14.84 9.10
CA PHE A 43 -10.92 15.51 8.17
C PHE A 43 -10.45 16.94 7.79
N THR A 44 -9.22 17.30 8.14
CA THR A 44 -8.68 18.59 7.74
C THR A 44 -8.46 18.61 6.24
N GLU A 45 -9.05 19.59 5.56
CA GLU A 45 -8.86 19.80 4.13
C GLU A 45 -7.38 20.07 3.84
N ASN A 46 -6.85 19.38 2.86
CA ASN A 46 -5.52 19.62 2.32
C ASN A 46 -5.57 19.70 0.79
N LYS A 47 -4.49 20.21 0.19
CA LYS A 47 -4.42 20.40 -1.27
C LYS A 47 -4.37 19.08 -2.05
N GLU A 48 -4.03 17.99 -1.37
CA GLU A 48 -3.84 16.66 -1.98
C GLU A 48 -5.11 15.79 -1.92
N GLY A 49 -6.20 16.29 -1.30
CA GLY A 49 -7.45 15.53 -1.16
C GLY A 49 -7.31 14.28 -0.28
N HIS A 50 -6.31 14.22 0.57
CA HIS A 50 -6.08 13.07 1.44
C HIS A 50 -6.74 13.25 2.80
N ASN A 51 -7.45 12.22 3.24
CA ASN A 51 -7.98 12.09 4.59
C ASN A 51 -7.33 10.89 5.30
N PRO A 52 -6.13 11.06 5.85
CA PRO A 52 -5.40 9.94 6.44
C PRO A 52 -6.16 9.37 7.64
N TRP A 53 -6.16 8.05 7.73
CA TRP A 53 -6.75 7.31 8.82
C TRP A 53 -5.83 6.21 9.31
N HIS A 54 -5.92 5.88 10.60
CA HIS A 54 -5.13 4.84 11.23
C HIS A 54 -5.89 4.20 12.39
N CYS A 55 -5.87 2.88 12.46
CA CYS A 55 -6.38 2.14 13.61
C CYS A 55 -5.23 1.78 14.56
N TRP A 56 -5.28 2.28 15.77
CA TRP A 56 -4.25 2.08 16.82
C TRP A 56 -4.24 0.67 17.42
N VAL A 57 -5.20 -0.20 17.07
CA VAL A 57 -5.25 -1.59 17.54
C VAL A 57 -4.72 -2.55 16.51
N CYS A 58 -5.26 -2.54 15.28
CA CYS A 58 -4.84 -3.50 14.25
C CYS A 58 -3.76 -2.96 13.29
N GLY A 59 -3.32 -1.70 13.45
CA GLY A 59 -2.28 -1.09 12.64
C GLY A 59 -2.70 -0.74 11.21
N LYS A 60 -3.92 -1.07 10.77
CA LYS A 60 -4.38 -0.70 9.43
C LYS A 60 -4.47 0.80 9.27
N LYS A 61 -4.00 1.30 8.14
CA LYS A 61 -3.93 2.72 7.81
C LYS A 61 -4.15 2.97 6.32
N GLY A 62 -4.52 4.18 5.98
CA GLY A 62 -4.70 4.61 4.60
C GLY A 62 -4.86 6.12 4.50
N LYS A 63 -4.96 6.63 3.26
CA LYS A 63 -5.12 8.05 2.96
C LYS A 63 -6.46 8.39 2.33
N SER A 64 -7.24 7.40 1.92
CA SER A 64 -8.48 7.53 1.16
C SER A 64 -9.67 7.04 1.98
N ILE A 65 -10.72 7.87 2.07
CA ILE A 65 -11.99 7.49 2.71
C ILE A 65 -12.77 6.52 1.83
N SER A 66 -12.72 6.66 0.51
CA SER A 66 -13.39 5.75 -0.40
C SER A 66 -12.85 4.32 -0.29
N LEU A 67 -11.53 4.17 -0.06
CA LEU A 67 -10.93 2.88 0.20
C LEU A 67 -11.39 2.29 1.55
N LEU A 68 -11.44 3.13 2.61
CA LEU A 68 -11.96 2.71 3.91
C LEU A 68 -13.42 2.24 3.81
N PHE A 69 -14.26 2.96 3.06
CA PHE A 69 -15.65 2.61 2.83
C PHE A 69 -15.81 1.29 2.09
N ARG A 70 -15.00 1.06 1.06
CA ARG A 70 -14.98 -0.23 0.34
C ARG A 70 -14.64 -1.38 1.28
N GLN A 71 -13.67 -1.18 2.15
CA GLN A 71 -13.26 -2.17 3.15
C GLN A 71 -14.31 -2.36 4.26
N ALA A 72 -15.11 -1.34 4.55
CA ALA A 72 -16.22 -1.40 5.49
C ALA A 72 -17.51 -1.98 4.89
N GLY A 73 -17.53 -2.33 3.58
CA GLY A 73 -18.71 -2.86 2.89
C GLY A 73 -19.79 -1.81 2.60
N ALA A 74 -19.44 -0.53 2.49
CA ALA A 74 -20.38 0.53 2.14
C ALA A 74 -20.90 0.39 0.71
N SER A 75 -22.10 0.95 0.43
CA SER A 75 -22.67 0.96 -0.92
C SER A 75 -21.83 1.77 -1.91
N SER A 76 -21.93 1.43 -3.19
CA SER A 76 -21.21 2.13 -4.28
C SER A 76 -21.50 3.62 -4.29
N ASP A 77 -22.74 4.03 -3.98
CA ASP A 77 -23.11 5.45 -3.94
C ASP A 77 -22.35 6.21 -2.86
N LYS A 78 -22.27 5.66 -1.65
CA LYS A 78 -21.49 6.25 -0.55
C LYS A 78 -19.99 6.29 -0.85
N ILE A 79 -19.48 5.29 -1.54
CA ILE A 79 -18.06 5.26 -1.97
C ILE A 79 -17.79 6.38 -2.98
N ASN A 80 -18.70 6.58 -3.96
CA ASN A 80 -18.56 7.63 -4.96
C ASN A 80 -18.74 9.03 -4.34
N GLU A 81 -19.70 9.19 -3.44
CA GLU A 81 -19.89 10.43 -2.68
C GLU A 81 -18.64 10.78 -1.85
N ALA A 82 -18.02 9.79 -1.19
CA ALA A 82 -16.77 9.99 -0.45
C ALA A 82 -15.64 10.49 -1.35
N LYS A 83 -15.48 9.94 -2.57
CA LYS A 83 -14.49 10.40 -3.54
C LYS A 83 -14.69 11.86 -3.92
N THR A 84 -15.92 12.25 -4.17
CA THR A 84 -16.28 13.62 -4.56
C THR A 84 -16.02 14.60 -3.41
N LEU A 85 -16.44 14.27 -2.20
CA LEU A 85 -16.30 15.14 -1.03
C LEU A 85 -14.86 15.25 -0.54
N SER A 86 -14.06 14.20 -0.64
CA SER A 86 -12.64 14.23 -0.27
C SER A 86 -11.76 14.82 -1.38
N LYS A 87 -12.32 15.15 -2.54
CA LYS A 87 -11.57 15.59 -3.73
C LYS A 87 -10.45 14.57 -4.08
N GLU A 88 -10.69 13.31 -3.78
CA GLU A 88 -9.76 12.25 -4.17
C GLU A 88 -9.56 12.35 -5.67
N VAL A 89 -8.37 12.77 -6.08
CA VAL A 89 -7.94 12.66 -7.46
C VAL A 89 -8.05 11.17 -7.77
N ASN A 90 -8.82 10.82 -8.79
CA ASN A 90 -8.78 9.47 -9.33
C ASN A 90 -7.34 9.25 -9.77
N TYR A 91 -6.53 8.66 -8.89
CA TYR A 91 -5.41 7.89 -9.36
C TYR A 91 -6.07 6.70 -10.07
N THR A 92 -6.53 6.93 -11.32
CA THR A 92 -6.46 5.85 -12.29
C THR A 92 -5.09 5.29 -12.02
N SER A 93 -5.06 4.05 -11.54
CA SER A 93 -3.82 3.33 -11.39
C SER A 93 -2.97 3.73 -12.58
N TYR A 94 -2.03 4.64 -12.35
CA TYR A 94 -0.84 4.65 -13.14
C TYR A 94 -0.21 3.30 -12.77
N THR A 95 -0.68 2.25 -13.40
CA THR A 95 0.26 1.34 -13.96
C THR A 95 1.05 2.26 -14.87
N GLU A 96 2.11 2.91 -14.33
CA GLU A 96 3.24 3.13 -15.14
C GLU A 96 3.34 1.80 -15.89
N LYS A 97 2.98 1.83 -17.16
CA LYS A 97 3.68 0.96 -18.09
C LYS A 97 5.10 1.42 -17.81
N VAL A 98 5.74 0.77 -16.84
CA VAL A 98 7.17 0.69 -16.84
C VAL A 98 7.38 0.14 -18.24
N ASP A 99 7.66 1.02 -19.19
CA ASP A 99 8.39 0.61 -20.35
C ASP A 99 9.54 -0.11 -19.69
N ILE A 100 9.47 -1.42 -19.72
CA ILE A 100 10.59 -2.26 -19.40
C ILE A 100 11.54 -1.86 -20.52
N ALA A 101 12.18 -0.71 -20.30
CA ALA A 101 13.38 -0.35 -21.03
C ALA A 101 14.18 -1.61 -20.86
N THR A 102 14.27 -2.37 -21.94
CA THR A 102 14.97 -3.64 -21.97
C THR A 102 16.30 -3.33 -21.34
N ILE A 103 16.45 -3.73 -20.05
CA ILE A 103 17.68 -3.48 -19.30
C ILE A 103 18.72 -4.18 -20.13
N LYS A 104 19.49 -3.40 -20.88
CA LYS A 104 20.60 -3.92 -21.67
C LYS A 104 21.64 -4.30 -20.63
N LEU A 105 21.72 -5.59 -20.34
CA LEU A 105 22.80 -6.12 -19.53
C LEU A 105 24.14 -5.83 -20.25
N PRO A 106 25.22 -5.59 -19.51
CA PRO A 106 26.55 -5.45 -20.09
C PRO A 106 26.87 -6.60 -21.02
N ASP A 107 27.63 -6.36 -22.09
CA ASP A 107 27.98 -7.41 -23.07
C ASP A 107 28.77 -8.56 -22.43
N GLU A 108 29.44 -8.29 -21.30
CA GLU A 108 30.19 -9.29 -20.50
C GLU A 108 29.29 -10.05 -19.50
N TYR A 109 27.99 -9.75 -19.44
CA TYR A 109 27.09 -10.46 -18.52
C TYR A 109 26.96 -11.93 -18.92
N ILE A 110 27.29 -12.80 -17.98
CA ILE A 110 27.10 -14.25 -18.11
C ILE A 110 26.23 -14.71 -16.95
N SER A 111 25.07 -15.31 -17.27
CA SER A 111 24.23 -15.92 -16.22
C SER A 111 24.92 -17.17 -15.66
N LEU A 112 25.04 -17.25 -14.33
CA LEU A 112 25.61 -18.40 -13.62
C LEU A 112 24.82 -19.70 -13.84
N ASN A 113 23.61 -19.61 -14.38
CA ASN A 113 22.82 -20.76 -14.75
C ASN A 113 23.36 -21.54 -15.97
N ASN A 114 24.05 -20.85 -16.88
CA ASN A 114 24.51 -21.40 -18.17
C ASN A 114 26.04 -21.46 -18.28
N VAL A 115 26.75 -21.38 -17.16
CA VAL A 115 28.22 -21.33 -17.19
C VAL A 115 28.83 -22.69 -17.36
N ASP A 116 29.86 -22.78 -18.20
CA ASP A 116 30.72 -23.95 -18.28
C ASP A 116 31.60 -24.03 -16.99
N ASN A 117 31.72 -25.22 -16.45
CA ASN A 117 32.58 -25.50 -15.28
C ASN A 117 34.08 -25.25 -15.55
N SER A 118 34.48 -24.99 -16.79
CA SER A 118 35.82 -24.58 -17.16
C SER A 118 36.14 -23.12 -16.81
N ASP A 119 35.11 -22.25 -16.69
CA ASP A 119 35.29 -20.85 -16.35
C ASP A 119 35.69 -20.68 -14.86
N ILE A 120 36.89 -20.14 -14.65
CA ILE A 120 37.48 -19.94 -13.31
C ILE A 120 36.64 -18.92 -12.52
N MET A 121 36.22 -17.83 -13.16
CA MET A 121 35.44 -16.76 -12.50
C MET A 121 34.08 -17.26 -12.06
N ALA A 122 33.39 -17.99 -12.93
CA ALA A 122 32.12 -18.60 -12.61
C ALA A 122 32.20 -19.60 -11.46
N ARG A 123 33.25 -20.44 -11.41
CA ARG A 123 33.48 -21.35 -10.28
C ARG A 123 33.67 -20.60 -8.96
N HIS A 124 34.40 -19.50 -8.97
CA HIS A 124 34.60 -18.67 -7.77
C HIS A 124 33.24 -18.04 -7.33
N ALA A 125 32.44 -17.52 -8.28
CA ALA A 125 31.13 -16.95 -7.99
C ALA A 125 30.17 -18.02 -7.41
N LEU A 126 30.13 -19.20 -8.00
CA LEU A 126 29.30 -20.31 -7.51
C LEU A 126 29.73 -20.79 -6.13
N ALA A 127 31.05 -20.89 -5.86
CA ALA A 127 31.58 -21.25 -4.55
C ALA A 127 31.20 -20.18 -3.49
N TYR A 128 31.30 -18.90 -3.83
CA TYR A 128 30.90 -17.80 -2.98
C TYR A 128 29.38 -17.86 -2.63
N LEU A 129 28.52 -18.08 -3.62
CA LEU A 129 27.08 -18.20 -3.41
C LEU A 129 26.72 -19.42 -2.56
N ASN A 130 27.36 -20.56 -2.83
CA ASN A 130 27.16 -21.78 -2.04
C ASN A 130 27.55 -21.61 -0.57
N ASN A 131 28.65 -20.89 -0.27
CA ASN A 131 29.05 -20.55 1.10
C ASN A 131 28.02 -19.64 1.81
N ARG A 132 27.18 -18.94 1.06
CA ARG A 132 26.07 -18.12 1.55
C ARG A 132 24.72 -18.85 1.55
N HIS A 133 24.72 -20.15 1.37
CA HIS A 133 23.53 -21.00 1.30
C HIS A 133 22.58 -20.68 0.14
N VAL A 134 23.08 -20.02 -0.92
CA VAL A 134 22.35 -19.85 -2.17
C VAL A 134 22.49 -21.11 -2.99
N SER A 135 21.41 -21.85 -3.14
CA SER A 135 21.40 -23.11 -3.85
C SER A 135 21.36 -22.93 -5.37
N LYS A 136 21.67 -24.02 -6.11
CA LYS A 136 21.49 -24.03 -7.57
C LYS A 136 20.04 -23.75 -7.99
N TYR A 137 19.07 -24.15 -7.17
CA TYR A 137 17.66 -23.86 -7.39
C TYR A 137 17.38 -22.36 -7.29
N ASP A 138 18.01 -21.65 -6.35
CA ASP A 138 17.85 -20.21 -6.20
C ASP A 138 18.46 -19.45 -7.39
N ILE A 139 19.63 -19.92 -7.88
CA ILE A 139 20.27 -19.37 -9.08
C ILE A 139 19.33 -19.47 -10.29
N LEU A 140 18.71 -20.64 -10.49
CA LEU A 140 17.73 -20.85 -11.53
C LEU A 140 16.47 -19.99 -11.37
N LYS A 141 15.92 -19.97 -10.15
CA LYS A 141 14.68 -19.26 -9.84
C LYS A 141 14.79 -17.74 -10.03
N TYR A 142 15.93 -17.17 -9.66
CA TYR A 142 16.15 -15.73 -9.70
C TYR A 142 16.97 -15.28 -10.92
N ASN A 143 17.34 -16.22 -11.77
CA ASN A 143 18.12 -15.99 -12.99
C ASN A 143 19.40 -15.18 -12.74
N ILE A 144 20.16 -15.60 -11.72
CA ILE A 144 21.43 -14.98 -11.31
C ILE A 144 22.53 -15.32 -12.31
#